data_35610c60929570a2f73eb02a2b4f10fd
#
_entry.id   35610c60929570a2f73eb02a2b4f10fd
#
_cell.length_a   1.000
_cell.length_b   1.000
_cell.length_c   1.000
_cell.angle_alpha   90.00
_cell.angle_beta   90.00
_cell.angle_gamma   90.00
#
_symmetry.space_group_name_H-M   'P 1'
#
loop_
_entity.id
_entity.type
_entity.pdbx_description
1 polymer ?
#
loop_
_entity_poly.entity_id
_entity_poly.type
_entity_poly.pdbx_seq_one_letter_code
_entity_poly.pdbx_strand_id
1 'polypeptide(L)'
;LTSWGAEVPQRGLPWLPSPSRARRAGVSSFGFSGTNVHVILEEAPPAIEEPSAGQQRSHDILTLSAHSDTALRQVAADYAAILDQSTDAGFRDGCMTAQRERSRYVERAAFVASSAAELKEQLSSFAAGAPAETQRIAAAQKTGRSVRLGFLFTGGGAQYIGMGRALFETSDVFANALKRCDALLKAHRPRSLLDVIFQDEAQDAELHQ
;
A
#
# COMPACT_ATOMS: atom_id res chain seq x y z
N LEU A 1 19.87 14.61 44.06
CA LEU A 1 19.89 14.20 42.64
C LEU A 1 20.28 15.36 41.72
N THR A 2 19.89 16.59 42.03
CA THR A 2 20.20 17.77 41.24
C THR A 2 21.72 18.05 41.11
N SER A 3 22.53 17.67 42.10
CA SER A 3 23.99 17.77 42.02
C SER A 3 24.62 16.85 40.96
N TRP A 4 23.89 15.85 40.48
CA TRP A 4 24.32 14.89 39.48
C TRP A 4 23.71 15.21 38.11
N GLY A 5 22.97 16.29 37.94
CA GLY A 5 22.26 16.61 36.71
C GLY A 5 21.11 15.68 36.41
N ALA A 6 20.58 14.98 37.43
CA ALA A 6 19.48 14.05 37.29
C ALA A 6 18.19 14.60 37.91
N GLU A 7 17.08 14.45 37.25
CA GLU A 7 15.77 14.88 37.72
C GLU A 7 14.80 13.66 37.69
N VAL A 8 13.95 13.56 38.70
CA VAL A 8 12.85 12.59 38.72
C VAL A 8 11.58 13.29 38.24
N PRO A 9 11.07 13.01 37.05
CA PRO A 9 9.89 13.65 36.53
C PRO A 9 8.64 13.18 37.33
N GLN A 10 7.89 14.12 37.88
CA GLN A 10 6.59 13.85 38.55
C GLN A 10 5.41 14.04 37.60
N ARG A 11 5.63 14.53 36.40
CA ARG A 11 4.64 14.77 35.34
C ARG A 11 5.33 14.57 33.98
N GLY A 12 4.53 14.43 32.92
CA GLY A 12 5.06 14.37 31.57
C GLY A 12 5.90 15.60 31.25
N LEU A 13 7.15 15.39 30.85
CA LEU A 13 8.07 16.44 30.41
C LEU A 13 8.32 16.27 28.91
N PRO A 14 8.37 17.38 28.14
CA PRO A 14 8.75 17.30 26.73
C PRO A 14 10.23 16.90 26.62
N TRP A 15 10.49 15.85 25.87
CA TRP A 15 11.85 15.44 25.53
C TRP A 15 12.21 15.91 24.13
N LEU A 16 12.71 17.13 24.05
CA LEU A 16 13.02 17.78 22.78
C LEU A 16 14.17 17.09 22.04
N PRO A 17 14.10 16.97 20.71
CA PRO A 17 15.19 16.44 19.91
C PRO A 17 16.41 17.36 19.98
N SER A 18 17.61 16.78 19.86
CA SER A 18 18.87 17.50 19.77
C SER A 18 19.52 17.24 18.42
N PRO A 19 20.07 18.28 17.74
CA PRO A 19 20.75 18.09 16.46
C PRO A 19 22.03 17.24 16.54
N SER A 20 22.63 17.14 17.73
CA SER A 20 23.92 16.45 17.92
C SER A 20 23.84 15.12 18.65
N ARG A 21 22.68 14.74 19.18
CA ARG A 21 22.51 13.50 19.99
C ARG A 21 21.17 12.89 19.81
N ALA A 22 21.12 11.61 19.42
CA ALA A 22 19.91 10.83 19.46
C ALA A 22 19.41 10.68 20.91
N ARG A 23 18.09 10.76 21.10
CA ARG A 23 17.45 10.51 22.40
C ARG A 23 17.55 9.03 22.71
N ARG A 24 17.99 8.68 23.92
CA ARG A 24 18.11 7.29 24.37
C ARG A 24 17.46 7.11 25.72
N ALA A 25 16.75 6.02 25.91
CA ALA A 25 16.14 5.65 27.18
C ALA A 25 16.48 4.20 27.53
N GLY A 26 16.71 3.94 28.81
CA GLY A 26 16.83 2.61 29.36
C GLY A 26 15.57 2.27 30.16
N VAL A 27 15.02 1.10 29.94
CA VAL A 27 13.89 0.58 30.72
C VAL A 27 14.32 -0.72 31.39
N SER A 28 14.25 -0.76 32.74
CA SER A 28 14.54 -1.95 33.52
C SER A 28 13.26 -2.48 34.15
N SER A 29 13.08 -3.78 34.09
CA SER A 29 12.01 -4.49 34.78
C SER A 29 12.58 -5.65 35.57
N PHE A 30 12.18 -5.77 36.85
CA PHE A 30 12.65 -6.79 37.76
C PHE A 30 11.45 -7.62 38.21
N GLY A 31 11.41 -8.88 37.76
CA GLY A 31 10.34 -9.81 38.12
C GLY A 31 10.56 -10.39 39.52
N PHE A 32 9.48 -10.57 40.27
CA PHE A 32 9.50 -11.16 41.61
C PHE A 32 10.12 -12.60 41.61
N SER A 33 9.97 -13.31 40.49
CA SER A 33 10.53 -14.64 40.27
C SER A 33 12.04 -14.65 39.88
N GLY A 34 12.70 -13.49 39.86
CA GLY A 34 14.12 -13.35 39.53
C GLY A 34 14.39 -13.12 38.01
N THR A 35 13.38 -13.04 37.19
CA THR A 35 13.55 -12.67 35.77
C THR A 35 13.75 -11.15 35.67
N ASN A 36 14.90 -10.74 35.16
CA ASN A 36 15.24 -9.33 34.96
C ASN A 36 15.43 -9.02 33.48
N VAL A 37 14.94 -7.88 33.05
CA VAL A 37 15.08 -7.38 31.67
C VAL A 37 15.55 -5.94 31.69
N HIS A 38 16.48 -5.59 30.82
CA HIS A 38 16.88 -4.22 30.53
C HIS A 38 16.81 -3.98 29.02
N VAL A 39 16.09 -2.93 28.61
CA VAL A 39 15.91 -2.56 27.20
C VAL A 39 16.44 -1.15 27.01
N ILE A 40 17.23 -0.93 25.97
CA ILE A 40 17.66 0.38 25.54
C ILE A 40 16.82 0.77 24.31
N LEU A 41 16.20 1.92 24.38
CA LEU A 41 15.46 2.54 23.29
C LEU A 41 16.28 3.71 22.75
N GLU A 42 16.35 3.84 21.45
CA GLU A 42 16.97 4.97 20.79
C GLU A 42 15.97 5.63 19.83
N GLU A 43 16.06 6.93 19.68
CA GLU A 43 15.30 7.69 18.69
C GLU A 43 15.55 7.11 17.29
N ALA A 44 14.47 6.97 16.52
CA ALA A 44 14.57 6.54 15.14
C ALA A 44 15.49 7.50 14.33
N PRO A 45 16.25 6.99 13.38
CA PRO A 45 16.94 7.85 12.42
C PRO A 45 15.96 8.82 11.75
N PRO A 46 16.42 10.00 11.33
CA PRO A 46 15.58 10.89 10.53
C PRO A 46 14.96 10.12 9.37
N ALA A 47 13.68 10.31 9.14
CA ALA A 47 13.03 9.74 7.97
C ALA A 47 13.80 10.22 6.73
N ILE A 48 14.33 9.29 5.96
CA ILE A 48 14.82 9.60 4.62
C ILE A 48 13.55 9.89 3.83
N GLU A 49 13.31 11.16 3.51
CA GLU A 49 12.33 11.52 2.50
C GLU A 49 12.86 10.93 1.18
N GLU A 50 12.51 9.68 0.90
CA GLU A 50 12.65 9.19 -0.46
C GLU A 50 11.78 10.12 -1.31
N PRO A 51 12.37 10.81 -2.31
CA PRO A 51 11.55 11.56 -3.22
C PRO A 51 10.51 10.58 -3.75
N SER A 52 9.24 10.92 -3.61
CA SER A 52 8.12 10.15 -4.14
C SER A 52 8.13 10.19 -5.68
N ALA A 53 9.27 9.82 -6.26
CA ALA A 53 9.48 9.62 -7.69
C ALA A 53 8.80 8.35 -8.20
N GLY A 54 8.00 7.70 -7.36
CA GLY A 54 7.08 6.68 -7.79
C GLY A 54 5.90 7.35 -8.49
N GLN A 55 5.75 7.04 -9.78
CA GLN A 55 4.58 7.38 -10.57
C GLN A 55 3.33 7.24 -9.72
N GLN A 56 2.55 8.32 -9.62
CA GLN A 56 1.32 8.35 -8.83
C GLN A 56 0.37 7.29 -9.40
N ARG A 57 0.16 6.23 -8.66
CA ARG A 57 -0.87 5.24 -8.98
C ARG A 57 -2.22 5.94 -8.95
N SER A 58 -3.09 5.58 -9.88
CA SER A 58 -4.46 6.09 -9.91
C SER A 58 -5.30 5.56 -8.75
N HIS A 59 -4.94 4.40 -8.21
CA HIS A 59 -5.63 3.72 -7.12
C HIS A 59 -4.63 3.10 -6.16
N ASP A 60 -4.98 3.08 -4.89
CA ASP A 60 -4.24 2.39 -3.83
C ASP A 60 -5.10 1.27 -3.23
N ILE A 61 -4.45 0.30 -2.62
CA ILE A 61 -5.11 -0.87 -2.03
C ILE A 61 -4.90 -0.84 -0.52
N LEU A 62 -5.99 -0.79 0.25
CA LEU A 62 -5.95 -1.05 1.68
C LEU A 62 -6.25 -2.52 1.93
N THR A 63 -5.40 -3.19 2.71
CA THR A 63 -5.64 -4.57 3.17
C THR A 63 -5.85 -4.58 4.67
N LEU A 64 -6.96 -5.15 5.11
CA LEU A 64 -7.29 -5.34 6.52
C LEU A 64 -7.37 -6.82 6.87
N SER A 65 -7.04 -7.15 8.11
CA SER A 65 -7.26 -8.51 8.62
C SER A 65 -7.50 -8.52 10.13
N ALA A 66 -8.27 -9.51 10.61
CA ALA A 66 -8.58 -9.69 12.01
C ALA A 66 -8.82 -11.18 12.34
N HIS A 67 -8.97 -11.48 13.62
CA HIS A 67 -9.25 -12.84 14.09
C HIS A 67 -10.71 -13.27 13.86
N SER A 68 -11.64 -12.31 13.74
CA SER A 68 -13.07 -12.56 13.51
C SER A 68 -13.68 -11.50 12.59
N ASP A 69 -14.84 -11.81 12.00
CA ASP A 69 -15.60 -10.86 11.17
C ASP A 69 -15.98 -9.59 11.94
N THR A 70 -16.42 -9.73 13.19
CA THR A 70 -16.77 -8.58 14.03
C THR A 70 -15.55 -7.68 14.27
N ALA A 71 -14.40 -8.26 14.59
CA ALA A 71 -13.15 -7.52 14.76
C ALA A 71 -12.70 -6.86 13.45
N LEU A 72 -12.88 -7.52 12.30
CA LEU A 72 -12.53 -6.96 11.00
C LEU A 72 -13.39 -5.74 10.66
N ARG A 73 -14.69 -5.77 10.98
CA ARG A 73 -15.60 -4.61 10.82
C ARG A 73 -15.23 -3.46 11.74
N GLN A 74 -14.83 -3.76 12.98
CA GLN A 74 -14.36 -2.74 13.89
C GLN A 74 -13.07 -2.08 13.39
N VAL A 75 -12.11 -2.86 12.91
CA VAL A 75 -10.87 -2.33 12.29
C VAL A 75 -11.21 -1.43 11.09
N ALA A 76 -12.19 -1.81 10.26
CA ALA A 76 -12.62 -0.97 9.14
C ALA A 76 -13.22 0.36 9.61
N ALA A 77 -14.05 0.34 10.66
CA ALA A 77 -14.59 1.56 11.27
C ALA A 77 -13.49 2.47 11.84
N ASP A 78 -12.49 1.90 12.51
CA ASP A 78 -11.37 2.65 13.08
C ASP A 78 -10.53 3.32 11.96
N TYR A 79 -10.25 2.61 10.85
CA TYR A 79 -9.58 3.20 9.70
C TYR A 79 -10.42 4.30 9.05
N ALA A 80 -11.75 4.13 8.93
CA ALA A 80 -12.63 5.17 8.40
C ALA A 80 -12.58 6.46 9.25
N ALA A 81 -12.51 6.33 10.56
CA ALA A 81 -12.39 7.47 11.48
C ALA A 81 -11.03 8.19 11.36
N ILE A 82 -9.94 7.45 11.12
CA ILE A 82 -8.61 8.03 10.92
C ILE A 82 -8.54 8.82 9.61
N LEU A 83 -9.19 8.34 8.56
CA LEU A 83 -9.21 8.99 7.24
C LEU A 83 -9.87 10.38 7.25
N ASP A 84 -10.75 10.67 8.21
CA ASP A 84 -11.35 12.00 8.37
C ASP A 84 -10.32 13.11 8.65
N GLN A 85 -9.16 12.73 9.18
CA GLN A 85 -8.09 13.66 9.57
C GLN A 85 -6.87 13.57 8.65
N SER A 86 -6.94 12.73 7.60
CA SER A 86 -5.79 12.41 6.76
C SER A 86 -5.76 13.26 5.49
N THR A 87 -4.54 13.61 5.08
CA THR A 87 -4.26 14.16 3.74
C THR A 87 -4.18 13.02 2.72
N ASP A 88 -4.18 13.34 1.42
CA ASP A 88 -3.98 12.35 0.35
C ASP A 88 -2.64 11.59 0.48
N ALA A 89 -1.59 12.24 0.96
CA ALA A 89 -0.33 11.59 1.27
C ALA A 89 -0.51 10.58 2.42
N GLY A 90 -1.16 10.98 3.51
CA GLY A 90 -1.45 10.12 4.65
C GLY A 90 -2.34 8.92 4.29
N PHE A 91 -3.25 9.06 3.33
CA PHE A 91 -4.03 7.96 2.78
C PHE A 91 -3.14 6.88 2.13
N ARG A 92 -2.21 7.27 1.26
CA ARG A 92 -1.29 6.34 0.58
C ARG A 92 -0.34 5.65 1.53
N ASP A 93 0.24 6.40 2.46
CA ASP A 93 1.13 5.87 3.50
C ASP A 93 0.40 4.89 4.41
N GLY A 94 -0.86 5.17 4.75
CA GLY A 94 -1.74 4.27 5.49
C GLY A 94 -2.00 2.96 4.77
N CYS A 95 -2.27 3.00 3.48
CA CYS A 95 -2.42 1.81 2.63
C CYS A 95 -1.13 0.98 2.58
N MET A 96 0.01 1.62 2.38
CA MET A 96 1.31 0.95 2.33
C MET A 96 1.67 0.32 3.68
N THR A 97 1.47 1.04 4.77
CA THR A 97 1.71 0.55 6.14
C THR A 97 0.84 -0.66 6.45
N ALA A 98 -0.45 -0.62 6.08
CA ALA A 98 -1.35 -1.75 6.30
C ALA A 98 -0.90 -3.01 5.55
N GLN A 99 -0.34 -2.86 4.35
CA GLN A 99 0.14 -3.98 3.55
C GLN A 99 1.46 -4.59 4.08
N ARG A 100 2.38 -3.77 4.58
CA ARG A 100 3.75 -4.18 4.92
C ARG A 100 3.95 -4.48 6.40
N GLU A 101 3.38 -3.65 7.27
CA GLU A 101 3.73 -3.61 8.69
C GLU A 101 2.67 -4.29 9.59
N ARG A 102 1.51 -4.68 9.06
CA ARG A 102 0.46 -5.29 9.85
C ARG A 102 0.46 -6.81 9.74
N SER A 103 0.21 -7.47 10.87
CA SER A 103 0.03 -8.93 10.92
C SER A 103 -1.16 -9.36 10.08
N ARG A 104 -1.05 -10.53 9.46
CA ARG A 104 -2.11 -11.09 8.60
C ARG A 104 -2.85 -12.19 9.34
N TYR A 105 -4.10 -11.92 9.63
CA TYR A 105 -5.02 -12.84 10.29
C TYR A 105 -5.90 -13.61 9.30
N VAL A 106 -6.83 -14.40 9.86
CA VAL A 106 -7.67 -15.32 9.08
C VAL A 106 -8.72 -14.57 8.27
N GLU A 107 -9.48 -13.67 8.93
CA GLU A 107 -10.46 -12.84 8.25
C GLU A 107 -9.75 -11.68 7.55
N ARG A 108 -10.07 -11.46 6.30
CA ARG A 108 -9.37 -10.46 5.46
C ARG A 108 -10.35 -9.72 4.57
N ALA A 109 -10.06 -8.46 4.33
CA ALA A 109 -10.72 -7.62 3.35
C ALA A 109 -9.68 -6.78 2.60
N ALA A 110 -9.96 -6.50 1.33
CA ALA A 110 -9.17 -5.59 0.52
C ALA A 110 -10.10 -4.54 -0.11
N PHE A 111 -9.65 -3.30 -0.11
CA PHE A 111 -10.37 -2.15 -0.62
C PHE A 111 -9.49 -1.46 -1.65
N VAL A 112 -10.05 -1.10 -2.79
CA VAL A 112 -9.35 -0.36 -3.85
C VAL A 112 -10.00 1.01 -3.95
N ALA A 113 -9.21 2.07 -3.81
CA ALA A 113 -9.74 3.43 -3.87
C ALA A 113 -8.74 4.40 -4.51
N SER A 114 -9.26 5.41 -5.18
CA SER A 114 -8.49 6.50 -5.79
C SER A 114 -8.26 7.68 -4.84
N SER A 115 -9.03 7.75 -3.74
CA SER A 115 -8.99 8.83 -2.76
C SER A 115 -9.33 8.36 -1.34
N ALA A 116 -8.96 9.17 -0.34
CA ALA A 116 -9.32 8.96 1.04
C ALA A 116 -10.84 8.96 1.26
N ALA A 117 -11.57 9.81 0.55
CA ALA A 117 -13.02 9.93 0.64
C ALA A 117 -13.73 8.65 0.14
N GLU A 118 -13.31 8.14 -1.01
CA GLU A 118 -13.82 6.88 -1.57
C GLU A 118 -13.52 5.70 -0.63
N LEU A 119 -12.29 5.62 -0.12
CA LEU A 119 -11.91 4.57 0.82
C LEU A 119 -12.75 4.61 2.10
N LYS A 120 -12.97 5.81 2.65
CA LYS A 120 -13.80 6.00 3.84
C LYS A 120 -15.23 5.51 3.63
N GLU A 121 -15.84 5.82 2.48
CA GLU A 121 -17.19 5.36 2.14
C GLU A 121 -17.26 3.83 2.09
N GLN A 122 -16.31 3.19 1.39
CA GLN A 122 -16.20 1.74 1.30
C GLN A 122 -16.04 1.11 2.69
N LEU A 123 -15.16 1.63 3.54
CA LEU A 123 -14.90 1.13 4.89
C LEU A 123 -16.14 1.29 5.79
N SER A 124 -16.81 2.43 5.74
CA SER A 124 -18.03 2.69 6.52
C SER A 124 -19.16 1.74 6.11
N SER A 125 -19.35 1.54 4.82
CA SER A 125 -20.33 0.59 4.27
C SER A 125 -20.04 -0.85 4.73
N PHE A 126 -18.78 -1.27 4.64
CA PHE A 126 -18.35 -2.59 5.11
C PHE A 126 -18.55 -2.77 6.61
N ALA A 127 -18.18 -1.77 7.42
CA ALA A 127 -18.37 -1.78 8.88
C ALA A 127 -19.85 -1.93 9.25
N ALA A 128 -20.73 -1.25 8.53
CA ALA A 128 -22.18 -1.32 8.70
C ALA A 128 -22.81 -2.65 8.22
N GLY A 129 -22.04 -3.52 7.59
CA GLY A 129 -22.52 -4.81 7.09
C GLY A 129 -23.22 -4.76 5.73
N ALA A 130 -23.20 -3.63 5.05
CA ALA A 130 -23.70 -3.52 3.69
C ALA A 130 -22.81 -4.34 2.72
N PRO A 131 -23.39 -4.91 1.64
CA PRO A 131 -22.59 -5.51 0.58
C PRO A 131 -21.79 -4.40 -0.09
N ALA A 132 -20.50 -4.34 0.20
CA ALA A 132 -19.58 -3.44 -0.47
C ALA A 132 -19.09 -4.10 -1.77
N GLU A 133 -18.75 -3.31 -2.78
CA GLU A 133 -18.00 -3.76 -3.98
C GLU A 133 -16.56 -4.19 -3.62
N THR A 134 -16.41 -4.71 -2.43
CA THR A 134 -15.16 -5.04 -1.77
C THR A 134 -14.87 -6.51 -2.02
N GLN A 135 -13.73 -6.82 -2.58
CA GLN A 135 -13.28 -8.20 -2.66
C GLN A 135 -12.91 -8.69 -1.25
N ARG A 136 -13.87 -9.34 -0.59
CA ARG A 136 -13.62 -10.06 0.65
C ARG A 136 -12.95 -11.38 0.31
N ILE A 137 -11.69 -11.50 0.64
CA ILE A 137 -10.99 -12.77 0.58
C ILE A 137 -11.27 -13.51 1.90
N ALA A 138 -12.23 -14.44 1.87
CA ALA A 138 -12.40 -15.38 2.98
C ALA A 138 -11.11 -16.17 3.19
N ALA A 139 -10.80 -16.49 4.45
CA ALA A 139 -9.58 -17.17 4.84
C ALA A 139 -9.28 -18.35 3.93
N ALA A 140 -8.25 -18.24 3.12
CA ALA A 140 -7.59 -19.42 2.64
C ALA A 140 -7.00 -20.09 3.88
N GLN A 141 -7.57 -21.25 4.28
CA GLN A 141 -6.89 -22.12 5.24
C GLN A 141 -5.44 -22.21 4.79
N LYS A 142 -4.51 -22.06 5.72
CA LYS A 142 -3.09 -22.39 5.51
C LYS A 142 -2.99 -23.88 5.14
N THR A 143 -3.38 -24.20 3.92
CA THR A 143 -2.95 -25.45 3.32
C THR A 143 -1.48 -25.21 3.01
N GLY A 144 -0.58 -25.97 3.57
CA GLY A 144 0.86 -25.84 3.31
C GLY A 144 1.27 -26.06 1.84
N ARG A 145 0.37 -25.81 0.91
CA ARG A 145 0.59 -25.87 -0.53
C ARG A 145 1.14 -24.54 -1.02
N SER A 146 2.23 -24.62 -1.77
CA SER A 146 2.75 -23.46 -2.51
C SER A 146 1.67 -22.95 -3.47
N VAL A 147 1.49 -21.63 -3.51
CA VAL A 147 0.60 -20.97 -4.46
C VAL A 147 1.10 -21.27 -5.87
N ARG A 148 0.23 -21.89 -6.68
CA ARG A 148 0.51 -22.09 -8.11
C ARG A 148 0.00 -20.87 -8.87
N LEU A 149 0.88 -20.22 -9.60
CA LEU A 149 0.56 -19.06 -10.42
C LEU A 149 0.29 -19.51 -11.85
N GLY A 150 -0.82 -19.04 -12.43
CA GLY A 150 -1.17 -19.23 -13.83
C GLY A 150 -1.28 -17.89 -14.54
N PHE A 151 -0.69 -17.78 -15.73
CA PHE A 151 -0.87 -16.63 -16.61
C PHE A 151 -1.82 -17.01 -17.74
N LEU A 152 -2.83 -16.17 -17.97
CA LEU A 152 -3.79 -16.33 -19.06
C LEU A 152 -3.56 -15.20 -20.06
N PHE A 153 -3.34 -15.56 -21.32
CA PHE A 153 -3.18 -14.62 -22.41
C PHE A 153 -4.39 -14.71 -23.34
N THR A 154 -4.97 -13.58 -23.70
CA THR A 154 -6.06 -13.51 -24.66
C THR A 154 -5.57 -13.87 -26.07
N GLY A 155 -6.47 -14.45 -26.87
CA GLY A 155 -6.23 -14.63 -28.31
C GLY A 155 -6.48 -13.37 -29.13
N GLY A 156 -6.38 -13.49 -30.46
CA GLY A 156 -6.75 -12.41 -31.38
C GLY A 156 -8.21 -11.96 -31.19
N GLY A 157 -8.47 -10.64 -31.39
CA GLY A 157 -9.81 -10.05 -31.19
C GLY A 157 -10.05 -9.42 -29.83
N ALA A 158 -9.10 -9.54 -28.88
CA ALA A 158 -9.23 -8.93 -27.56
C ALA A 158 -8.58 -7.52 -27.48
N GLN A 159 -7.97 -7.06 -28.54
CA GLN A 159 -7.33 -5.76 -28.66
C GLN A 159 -8.37 -4.63 -28.79
N TYR A 160 -8.04 -3.46 -28.23
CA TYR A 160 -8.84 -2.24 -28.36
C TYR A 160 -7.90 -1.02 -28.33
N ILE A 161 -8.37 0.09 -28.91
CA ILE A 161 -7.60 1.34 -28.93
C ILE A 161 -7.33 1.83 -27.50
N GLY A 162 -6.11 2.28 -27.25
CA GLY A 162 -5.69 2.73 -25.93
C GLY A 162 -5.41 1.61 -24.94
N MET A 163 -5.45 0.33 -25.35
CA MET A 163 -5.14 -0.81 -24.47
C MET A 163 -3.75 -0.65 -23.82
N GLY A 164 -3.71 -0.65 -22.49
CA GLY A 164 -2.48 -0.50 -21.73
C GLY A 164 -1.94 0.94 -21.64
N ARG A 165 -2.66 1.97 -22.10
CA ARG A 165 -2.21 3.38 -22.05
C ARG A 165 -1.85 3.80 -20.63
N ALA A 166 -2.71 3.56 -19.65
CA ALA A 166 -2.44 3.88 -18.25
C ALA A 166 -1.17 3.20 -17.72
N LEU A 167 -0.94 1.93 -18.09
CA LEU A 167 0.30 1.23 -17.72
C LEU A 167 1.52 1.79 -18.45
N PHE A 168 1.37 2.20 -19.71
CA PHE A 168 2.44 2.82 -20.47
C PHE A 168 2.87 4.17 -19.88
N GLU A 169 1.92 4.92 -19.36
CA GLU A 169 2.16 6.23 -18.73
C GLU A 169 2.65 6.11 -17.27
N THR A 170 2.29 5.02 -16.56
CA THR A 170 2.55 4.88 -15.12
C THR A 170 3.54 3.77 -14.75
N SER A 171 4.04 2.98 -15.69
CA SER A 171 4.98 1.89 -15.43
C SER A 171 6.13 1.88 -16.43
N ASP A 172 7.31 2.30 -15.99
CA ASP A 172 8.52 2.28 -16.82
C ASP A 172 8.85 0.88 -17.36
N VAL A 173 8.60 -0.15 -16.56
CA VAL A 173 8.83 -1.55 -16.98
C VAL A 173 7.95 -1.90 -18.17
N PHE A 174 6.65 -1.56 -18.10
CA PHE A 174 5.70 -1.80 -19.18
C PHE A 174 6.03 -0.93 -20.40
N ALA A 175 6.27 0.36 -20.19
CA ALA A 175 6.62 1.29 -21.26
C ALA A 175 7.88 0.86 -22.03
N ASN A 176 8.94 0.47 -21.31
CA ASN A 176 10.19 0.01 -21.91
C ASN A 176 10.01 -1.32 -22.67
N ALA A 177 9.23 -2.25 -22.12
CA ALA A 177 8.92 -3.50 -22.82
C ALA A 177 8.16 -3.23 -24.12
N LEU A 178 7.13 -2.36 -24.10
CA LEU A 178 6.34 -2.03 -25.28
C LEU A 178 7.16 -1.26 -26.33
N LYS A 179 7.99 -0.30 -25.92
CA LYS A 179 8.95 0.40 -26.81
C LYS A 179 9.92 -0.57 -27.47
N ARG A 180 10.40 -1.57 -26.75
CA ARG A 180 11.27 -2.62 -27.29
C ARG A 180 10.53 -3.46 -28.33
N CYS A 181 9.28 -3.84 -28.09
CA CYS A 181 8.45 -4.53 -29.06
C CYS A 181 8.26 -3.69 -30.34
N ASP A 182 7.95 -2.40 -30.19
CA ASP A 182 7.81 -1.47 -31.31
C ASP A 182 9.07 -1.39 -32.15
N ALA A 183 10.23 -1.26 -31.50
CA ALA A 183 11.52 -1.20 -32.20
C ALA A 183 11.82 -2.46 -33.00
N LEU A 184 11.50 -3.64 -32.47
CA LEU A 184 11.69 -4.91 -33.16
C LEU A 184 10.73 -5.06 -34.36
N LEU A 185 9.50 -4.60 -34.22
CA LEU A 185 8.48 -4.70 -35.27
C LEU A 185 8.69 -3.72 -36.41
N LYS A 186 9.39 -2.60 -36.18
CA LYS A 186 9.72 -1.62 -37.24
C LYS A 186 10.43 -2.20 -38.42
N ALA A 187 11.21 -3.28 -38.25
CA ALA A 187 11.88 -3.99 -39.35
C ALA A 187 10.90 -4.75 -40.28
N HIS A 188 9.68 -5.00 -39.80
CA HIS A 188 8.69 -5.86 -40.47
C HIS A 188 7.39 -5.12 -40.81
N ARG A 189 7.15 -3.93 -40.25
CA ARG A 189 5.94 -3.13 -40.44
C ARG A 189 6.27 -1.67 -40.70
N PRO A 190 5.57 -1.00 -41.64
CA PRO A 190 5.83 0.40 -41.98
C PRO A 190 5.32 1.38 -40.86
N ARG A 191 4.39 0.95 -40.04
CA ARG A 191 3.84 1.78 -38.94
C ARG A 191 4.31 1.28 -37.58
N SER A 192 4.50 2.22 -36.66
CA SER A 192 4.82 1.93 -35.27
C SER A 192 3.66 1.20 -34.58
N LEU A 193 3.99 0.19 -33.76
CA LEU A 193 3.01 -0.48 -32.91
C LEU A 193 2.34 0.50 -31.93
N LEU A 194 3.12 1.44 -31.39
CA LEU A 194 2.62 2.45 -30.46
C LEU A 194 1.61 3.39 -31.13
N ASP A 195 1.87 3.79 -32.40
CA ASP A 195 0.96 4.64 -33.15
C ASP A 195 -0.36 3.92 -33.43
N VAL A 196 -0.33 2.60 -33.65
CA VAL A 196 -1.54 1.80 -33.86
C VAL A 196 -2.33 1.61 -32.57
N ILE A 197 -1.67 1.29 -31.46
CA ILE A 197 -2.37 1.05 -30.18
C ILE A 197 -2.91 2.33 -29.56
N PHE A 198 -2.20 3.45 -29.74
CA PHE A 198 -2.52 4.72 -29.08
C PHE A 198 -3.12 5.77 -30.03
N GLN A 199 -3.53 5.39 -31.23
CA GLN A 199 -4.24 6.27 -32.16
C GLN A 199 -5.59 6.73 -31.58
N ASP A 200 -6.22 7.70 -32.20
CA ASP A 200 -7.56 8.16 -31.85
C ASP A 200 -8.64 7.18 -32.36
N GLU A 201 -9.76 7.08 -31.66
CA GLU A 201 -10.85 6.13 -31.95
C GLU A 201 -11.41 6.19 -33.39
N ALA A 202 -11.21 7.31 -34.09
CA ALA A 202 -11.61 7.46 -35.49
C ALA A 202 -10.89 6.53 -36.49
N GLN A 203 -9.86 5.81 -36.09
CA GLN A 203 -9.02 4.95 -36.95
C GLN A 203 -9.02 3.46 -36.53
N ASP A 204 -10.10 3.00 -35.89
CA ASP A 204 -10.20 1.66 -35.30
C ASP A 204 -10.03 0.49 -36.29
N ALA A 205 -10.28 0.69 -37.59
CA ALA A 205 -10.23 -0.35 -38.61
C ALA A 205 -8.83 -1.00 -38.78
N GLU A 206 -7.75 -0.37 -38.35
CA GLU A 206 -6.39 -0.90 -38.52
C GLU A 206 -5.93 -1.79 -37.35
N LEU A 207 -6.64 -1.79 -36.23
CA LEU A 207 -6.26 -2.57 -35.05
C LEU A 207 -6.54 -4.07 -35.25
N HIS A 208 -7.41 -4.42 -36.21
CA HIS A 208 -7.89 -5.77 -36.48
C HIS A 208 -7.26 -6.42 -37.72
N GLN A 209 -6.29 -5.78 -38.36
CA GLN A 209 -5.50 -6.31 -39.46
C GLN A 209 -4.14 -6.89 -39.00
#